data_d9e2626e79ee536455f2274dca039d80
#
_entry.id   d9e2626e79ee536455f2274dca039d80
#
_cell.length_a   1.000
_cell.length_b   1.000
_cell.length_c   1.000
_cell.angle_alpha   90.00
_cell.angle_beta   90.00
_cell.angle_gamma   90.00
#
_symmetry.space_group_name_H-M   'P 1'
#
loop_
_entity.id
_entity.type
_entity.pdbx_description
1 polymer ?
#
loop_
_entity_poly.entity_id
_entity_poly.type
_entity_poly.pdbx_seq_one_letter_code
_entity_poly.pdbx_strand_id
1 'polypeptide(L)'
;ASDVYKRQASYRHLCHILRTESPCLVFVNSRSDAETLSTRLQAMAPDLSIGVHHGSLAAETRQQMEDELRDGVLAGLVCTSSLELGIDVGSVRRIVQVHSPKSVDRMLQRVGRADHRLGGVGRGHVISWDVDHLLESAVVAQRAMVGAIEPVVWRKRPGVIAANQLVLMAHCFKAVSIDEATRLIANAPQFDGWQRVDTEAMLQVLAERWVVRFT
;
A
#
# COMPACT_ATOMS: atom_id res chain seq x y z
N ALA A 1 -15.28 10.98 25.61
CA ALA A 1 -14.78 12.38 25.59
C ALA A 1 -13.26 12.43 25.29
N SER A 2 -12.42 11.55 25.89
CA SER A 2 -10.95 11.60 25.69
C SER A 2 -10.48 11.36 24.26
N ASP A 3 -11.11 10.46 23.51
CA ASP A 3 -10.66 10.09 22.16
C ASP A 3 -10.95 11.19 21.11
N VAL A 4 -12.02 11.93 21.27
CA VAL A 4 -12.33 13.07 20.38
C VAL A 4 -11.27 14.17 20.54
N TYR A 5 -10.86 14.46 21.78
CA TYR A 5 -9.83 15.47 22.05
C TYR A 5 -8.45 15.04 21.52
N LYS A 6 -8.09 13.76 21.66
CA LYS A 6 -6.83 13.23 21.12
C LYS A 6 -6.78 13.37 19.60
N ARG A 7 -7.85 12.98 18.91
CA ARG A 7 -7.95 13.11 17.44
C ARG A 7 -7.85 14.58 17.01
N GLN A 8 -8.56 15.47 17.72
CA GLN A 8 -8.52 16.90 17.39
C GLN A 8 -7.14 17.51 17.59
N ALA A 9 -6.43 17.13 18.66
CA ALA A 9 -5.05 17.55 18.89
C ALA A 9 -4.11 17.03 17.79
N SER A 10 -4.27 15.79 17.37
CA SER A 10 -3.49 15.17 16.28
C SER A 10 -3.72 15.91 14.94
N TYR A 11 -4.96 16.26 14.62
CA TYR A 11 -5.26 17.03 13.40
C TYR A 11 -4.66 18.44 13.44
N ARG A 12 -4.70 19.13 14.59
CA ARG A 12 -4.03 20.44 14.75
C ARG A 12 -2.53 20.33 14.55
N HIS A 13 -1.92 19.28 15.10
CA HIS A 13 -0.49 19.04 14.92
C HIS A 13 -0.15 18.74 13.47
N LEU A 14 -0.97 17.95 12.77
CA LEU A 14 -0.80 17.69 11.34
C LEU A 14 -0.93 18.96 10.50
N CYS A 15 -1.92 19.82 10.77
CA CYS A 15 -2.04 21.13 10.12
C CYS A 15 -0.80 22.01 10.38
N HIS A 16 -0.22 21.94 11.58
CA HIS A 16 1.02 22.65 11.90
C HIS A 16 2.20 22.16 11.05
N ILE A 17 2.38 20.84 10.95
CA ILE A 17 3.41 20.24 10.08
C ILE A 17 3.23 20.69 8.63
N LEU A 18 2.00 20.62 8.11
CA LEU A 18 1.69 21.02 6.74
C LEU A 18 1.99 22.51 6.46
N ARG A 19 1.86 23.38 7.47
CA ARG A 19 2.22 24.80 7.33
C ARG A 19 3.72 25.06 7.37
N THR A 20 4.44 24.31 8.18
CA THR A 20 5.86 24.58 8.47
C THR A 20 6.82 23.76 7.63
N GLU A 21 6.38 22.60 7.14
CA GLU A 21 7.24 21.61 6.50
C GLU A 21 6.75 21.18 5.10
N SER A 22 5.86 21.97 4.47
CA SER A 22 5.37 21.69 3.10
C SER A 22 6.47 21.71 2.05
N PRO A 23 6.31 20.96 0.94
CA PRO A 23 5.25 20.01 0.66
C PRO A 23 5.44 18.68 1.40
N CYS A 24 4.32 18.10 1.85
CA CYS A 24 4.31 16.84 2.61
C CYS A 24 3.52 15.74 1.90
N LEU A 25 3.96 14.48 2.03
CA LEU A 25 3.10 13.30 1.80
C LEU A 25 2.54 12.80 3.12
N VAL A 26 1.23 12.62 3.18
CA VAL A 26 0.51 12.13 4.36
C VAL A 26 -0.04 10.74 4.05
N PHE A 27 0.64 9.71 4.50
CA PHE A 27 0.24 8.33 4.25
C PHE A 27 -0.82 7.86 5.25
N VAL A 28 -1.85 7.22 4.72
CA VAL A 28 -2.91 6.52 5.45
C VAL A 28 -3.05 5.08 4.96
N ASN A 29 -3.79 4.25 5.71
CA ASN A 29 -3.88 2.82 5.40
C ASN A 29 -5.07 2.44 4.50
N SER A 30 -6.07 3.31 4.37
CA SER A 30 -7.24 3.05 3.52
C SER A 30 -7.67 4.27 2.69
N ARG A 31 -8.41 4.00 1.62
CA ARG A 31 -9.03 5.06 0.79
C ARG A 31 -10.00 5.93 1.60
N SER A 32 -10.81 5.28 2.42
CA SER A 32 -11.77 5.98 3.29
C SER A 32 -11.07 6.92 4.27
N ASP A 33 -9.90 6.49 4.81
CA ASP A 33 -9.10 7.36 5.68
C ASP A 33 -8.53 8.54 4.89
N ALA A 34 -8.10 8.33 3.65
CA ALA A 34 -7.56 9.40 2.81
C ALA A 34 -8.60 10.49 2.54
N GLU A 35 -9.80 10.11 2.12
CA GLU A 35 -10.91 11.03 1.86
C GLU A 35 -11.36 11.74 3.13
N THR A 36 -11.54 10.99 4.23
CA THR A 36 -11.99 11.55 5.50
C THR A 36 -10.97 12.52 6.07
N LEU A 37 -9.69 12.17 6.02
CA LEU A 37 -8.61 13.00 6.57
C LEU A 37 -8.44 14.27 5.74
N SER A 38 -8.39 14.19 4.41
CA SER A 38 -8.23 15.37 3.55
C SER A 38 -9.38 16.36 3.75
N THR A 39 -10.64 15.88 3.77
CA THR A 39 -11.82 16.72 4.01
C THR A 39 -11.75 17.42 5.37
N ARG A 40 -11.33 16.71 6.42
CA ARG A 40 -11.20 17.30 7.76
C ARG A 40 -10.08 18.33 7.86
N LEU A 41 -8.94 18.06 7.24
CA LEU A 41 -7.82 18.98 7.23
C LEU A 41 -8.16 20.26 6.46
N GLN A 42 -8.82 20.16 5.31
CA GLN A 42 -9.32 21.32 4.56
C GLN A 42 -10.31 22.15 5.37
N ALA A 43 -11.24 21.50 6.10
CA ALA A 43 -12.19 22.22 6.96
C ALA A 43 -11.52 22.92 8.13
N MET A 44 -10.43 22.35 8.69
CA MET A 44 -9.69 22.91 9.83
C MET A 44 -8.66 23.95 9.42
N ALA A 45 -8.13 23.87 8.21
CA ALA A 45 -7.09 24.75 7.68
C ALA A 45 -7.40 25.11 6.22
N PRO A 46 -8.42 25.96 5.98
CA PRO A 46 -8.85 26.35 4.63
C PRO A 46 -7.79 27.18 3.88
N ASP A 47 -6.79 27.66 4.58
CA ASP A 47 -5.59 28.31 4.04
C ASP A 47 -4.58 27.33 3.38
N LEU A 48 -4.73 26.01 3.60
CA LEU A 48 -3.83 25.00 3.05
C LEU A 48 -4.47 24.32 1.83
N SER A 49 -3.73 24.22 0.76
CA SER A 49 -4.08 23.39 -0.40
C SER A 49 -3.71 21.93 -0.11
N ILE A 50 -4.71 21.07 0.07
CA ILE A 50 -4.51 19.65 0.43
C ILE A 50 -5.21 18.78 -0.60
N GLY A 51 -4.43 17.92 -1.27
CA GLY A 51 -4.91 16.94 -2.23
C GLY A 51 -5.17 15.57 -1.61
N VAL A 52 -5.81 14.69 -2.40
CA VAL A 52 -6.00 13.28 -2.08
C VAL A 52 -5.52 12.40 -3.24
N HIS A 53 -4.89 11.25 -2.93
CA HIS A 53 -4.38 10.34 -3.95
C HIS A 53 -4.55 8.87 -3.53
N HIS A 54 -5.33 8.12 -4.29
CA HIS A 54 -5.48 6.67 -4.11
C HIS A 54 -5.89 5.98 -5.42
N GLY A 55 -5.71 4.68 -5.50
CA GLY A 55 -5.89 3.89 -6.72
C GLY A 55 -7.30 3.85 -7.32
N SER A 56 -8.33 4.39 -6.62
CA SER A 56 -9.70 4.46 -7.15
C SER A 56 -10.03 5.77 -7.83
N LEU A 57 -9.15 6.76 -7.78
CA LEU A 57 -9.29 8.00 -8.54
C LEU A 57 -8.98 7.75 -10.02
N ALA A 58 -9.59 8.54 -10.92
CA ALA A 58 -9.25 8.55 -12.33
C ALA A 58 -7.76 8.85 -12.55
N ALA A 59 -7.17 8.31 -13.61
CA ALA A 59 -5.74 8.47 -13.88
C ALA A 59 -5.36 9.95 -14.03
N GLU A 60 -6.20 10.72 -14.70
CA GLU A 60 -6.03 12.16 -14.95
C GLU A 60 -6.01 12.94 -13.61
N THR A 61 -6.93 12.62 -12.70
CA THR A 61 -6.98 13.26 -11.37
C THR A 61 -5.74 12.95 -10.56
N ARG A 62 -5.25 11.71 -10.62
CA ARG A 62 -4.01 11.32 -9.91
C ARG A 62 -2.82 12.09 -10.45
N GLN A 63 -2.68 12.15 -11.78
CA GLN A 63 -1.60 12.88 -12.42
C GLN A 63 -1.64 14.37 -12.06
N GLN A 64 -2.82 14.98 -12.07
CA GLN A 64 -2.98 16.37 -11.65
C GLN A 64 -2.49 16.60 -10.21
N MET A 65 -2.87 15.74 -9.26
CA MET A 65 -2.42 15.86 -7.87
C MET A 65 -0.91 15.71 -7.71
N GLU A 66 -0.29 14.83 -8.50
CA GLU A 66 1.16 14.64 -8.53
C GLU A 66 1.88 15.89 -9.07
N ASP A 67 1.37 16.46 -10.16
CA ASP A 67 1.92 17.66 -10.77
C ASP A 67 1.77 18.88 -9.83
N GLU A 68 0.60 19.08 -9.22
CA GLU A 68 0.35 20.15 -8.25
C GLU A 68 1.24 20.03 -7.00
N LEU A 69 1.54 18.79 -6.54
CA LEU A 69 2.49 18.58 -5.45
C LEU A 69 3.92 18.92 -5.88
N ARG A 70 4.33 18.50 -7.07
CA ARG A 70 5.66 18.79 -7.65
C ARG A 70 5.88 20.27 -7.83
N ASP A 71 4.86 20.99 -8.30
CA ASP A 71 4.91 22.43 -8.54
C ASP A 71 4.78 23.26 -7.26
N GLY A 72 4.61 22.62 -6.09
CA GLY A 72 4.48 23.27 -4.80
C GLY A 72 3.14 23.98 -4.58
N VAL A 73 2.13 23.69 -5.39
CA VAL A 73 0.75 24.20 -5.23
C VAL A 73 0.09 23.57 -4.01
N LEU A 74 0.33 22.26 -3.80
CA LEU A 74 -0.17 21.56 -2.64
C LEU A 74 0.78 21.69 -1.44
N ALA A 75 0.25 22.07 -0.29
CA ALA A 75 0.94 21.98 0.99
C ALA A 75 1.09 20.52 1.46
N GLY A 76 0.14 19.66 1.10
CA GLY A 76 0.16 18.25 1.40
C GLY A 76 -0.73 17.41 0.51
N LEU A 77 -0.32 16.16 0.31
CA LEU A 77 -1.08 15.16 -0.44
C LEU A 77 -1.36 13.96 0.47
N VAL A 78 -2.63 13.74 0.80
CA VAL A 78 -3.06 12.59 1.59
C VAL A 78 -3.18 11.38 0.68
N CYS A 79 -2.41 10.33 0.95
CA CYS A 79 -2.30 9.21 0.02
C CYS A 79 -2.29 7.85 0.72
N THR A 80 -2.61 6.81 -0.06
CA THR A 80 -2.45 5.40 0.33
C THR A 80 -1.12 4.86 -0.21
N SER A 81 -0.97 3.54 -0.30
CA SER A 81 0.20 2.88 -0.92
C SER A 81 0.42 3.25 -2.40
N SER A 82 -0.49 3.97 -3.03
CA SER A 82 -0.36 4.39 -4.43
C SER A 82 0.88 5.25 -4.73
N LEU A 83 1.45 5.90 -3.71
CA LEU A 83 2.67 6.72 -3.82
C LEU A 83 3.89 6.11 -3.09
N GLU A 84 3.81 4.84 -2.68
CA GLU A 84 4.95 4.14 -2.06
C GLU A 84 6.07 3.85 -3.08
N LEU A 85 5.71 3.54 -4.33
CA LEU A 85 6.64 3.06 -5.36
C LEU A 85 6.46 3.82 -6.69
N GLY A 86 7.59 4.03 -7.38
CA GLY A 86 7.62 4.26 -8.83
C GLY A 86 7.23 5.65 -9.34
N ILE A 87 6.97 6.64 -8.48
CA ILE A 87 6.55 7.97 -8.91
C ILE A 87 7.55 9.01 -8.43
N ASP A 88 7.99 9.86 -9.35
CA ASP A 88 8.75 11.07 -9.02
C ASP A 88 7.77 12.19 -8.64
N VAL A 89 7.54 12.34 -7.35
CA VAL A 89 6.69 13.39 -6.78
C VAL A 89 7.46 14.69 -6.48
N GLY A 90 8.68 14.81 -7.00
CA GLY A 90 9.54 15.96 -6.75
C GLY A 90 10.11 15.98 -5.33
N SER A 91 10.54 17.16 -4.88
CA SER A 91 11.19 17.34 -3.57
C SER A 91 10.16 17.47 -2.44
N VAL A 92 9.62 16.34 -1.99
CA VAL A 92 8.81 16.28 -0.76
C VAL A 92 9.72 16.51 0.44
N ARG A 93 9.37 17.47 1.29
CA ARG A 93 10.20 17.82 2.46
C ARG A 93 9.98 16.90 3.64
N ARG A 94 8.75 16.41 3.81
CA ARG A 94 8.38 15.60 4.97
C ARG A 94 7.36 14.53 4.64
N ILE A 95 7.53 13.38 5.27
CA ILE A 95 6.54 12.31 5.28
C ILE A 95 5.81 12.32 6.61
N VAL A 96 4.49 12.21 6.56
CA VAL A 96 3.67 11.97 7.75
C VAL A 96 2.97 10.65 7.57
N GLN A 97 3.17 9.74 8.50
CA GLN A 97 2.44 8.49 8.57
C GLN A 97 1.33 8.61 9.62
N VAL A 98 0.09 8.47 9.20
CA VAL A 98 -1.06 8.41 10.11
C VAL A 98 -1.33 6.95 10.45
N HIS A 99 -1.30 6.63 11.75
CA HIS A 99 -1.32 5.28 12.30
C HIS A 99 -0.10 4.42 11.88
N SER A 100 -0.11 3.16 12.26
CA SER A 100 0.99 2.25 11.94
C SER A 100 1.08 1.96 10.45
N PRO A 101 2.29 1.98 9.85
CA PRO A 101 2.51 1.54 8.47
C PRO A 101 2.41 0.02 8.31
N LYS A 102 2.29 -0.73 9.42
CA LYS A 102 2.14 -2.20 9.51
C LYS A 102 3.42 -3.01 9.28
N SER A 103 4.44 -2.44 8.67
CA SER A 103 5.71 -3.13 8.44
C SER A 103 6.87 -2.15 8.28
N VAL A 104 8.09 -2.66 8.50
CA VAL A 104 9.33 -1.87 8.42
C VAL A 104 9.64 -1.48 6.99
N ASP A 105 9.46 -2.40 6.05
CA ASP A 105 9.67 -2.16 4.63
C ASP A 105 8.81 -0.99 4.11
N ARG A 106 7.52 -0.96 4.45
CA ARG A 106 6.62 0.15 4.11
C ARG A 106 7.05 1.47 4.74
N MET A 107 7.44 1.44 6.02
CA MET A 107 7.97 2.64 6.67
C MET A 107 9.16 3.20 5.90
N LEU A 108 10.12 2.36 5.56
CA LEU A 108 11.32 2.76 4.82
C LEU A 108 10.99 3.26 3.41
N GLN A 109 10.09 2.59 2.69
CA GLN A 109 9.64 3.00 1.36
C GLN A 109 8.95 4.38 1.40
N ARG A 110 8.09 4.64 2.39
CA ARG A 110 7.41 5.92 2.59
C ARG A 110 8.38 7.02 2.97
N VAL A 111 9.19 6.81 4.00
CA VAL A 111 10.17 7.81 4.44
C VAL A 111 11.22 8.09 3.37
N GLY A 112 11.57 7.07 2.57
CA GLY A 112 12.43 7.23 1.40
C GLY A 112 11.87 8.13 0.29
N ARG A 113 10.61 8.57 0.36
CA ARG A 113 10.06 9.61 -0.53
C ARG A 113 10.42 11.03 -0.13
N ALA A 114 10.91 11.24 1.10
CA ALA A 114 11.39 12.56 1.52
C ALA A 114 12.85 12.74 1.14
N ASP A 115 13.17 13.96 0.70
CA ASP A 115 14.53 14.45 0.45
C ASP A 115 15.38 13.55 -0.46
N HIS A 116 14.92 13.34 -1.69
CA HIS A 116 15.62 12.55 -2.73
C HIS A 116 16.98 13.14 -3.20
N ARG A 117 17.57 14.06 -2.46
CA ARG A 117 18.90 14.60 -2.79
C ARG A 117 19.99 13.60 -2.43
N LEU A 118 21.06 13.57 -3.21
CA LEU A 118 22.27 12.80 -2.90
C LEU A 118 22.77 13.17 -1.49
N GLY A 119 22.76 12.22 -0.55
CA GLY A 119 23.13 12.44 0.84
C GLY A 119 22.01 12.99 1.74
N GLY A 120 20.81 13.19 1.22
CA GLY A 120 19.64 13.58 2.01
C GLY A 120 19.21 12.49 2.98
N VAL A 121 18.75 12.89 4.17
CA VAL A 121 18.19 11.98 5.17
C VAL A 121 16.68 12.15 5.18
N GLY A 122 15.96 11.13 4.70
CA GLY A 122 14.51 11.11 4.75
C GLY A 122 14.01 11.26 6.18
N ARG A 123 13.12 12.22 6.42
CA ARG A 123 12.54 12.49 7.73
C ARG A 123 11.04 12.32 7.69
N GLY A 124 10.49 11.66 8.71
CA GLY A 124 9.06 11.42 8.81
C GLY A 124 8.54 11.58 10.23
N HIS A 125 7.24 11.85 10.32
CA HIS A 125 6.48 11.85 11.55
C HIS A 125 5.50 10.68 11.54
N VAL A 126 5.28 10.06 12.70
CA VAL A 126 4.18 9.13 12.88
C VAL A 126 3.18 9.77 13.84
N ILE A 127 1.93 9.88 13.42
CA ILE A 127 0.85 10.45 14.22
C ILE A 127 -0.19 9.35 14.42
N SER A 128 -0.52 9.03 15.68
CA SER A 128 -1.58 8.11 16.02
C SER A 128 -2.38 8.62 17.21
N TRP A 129 -3.69 8.47 17.15
CA TRP A 129 -4.60 8.69 18.28
C TRP A 129 -5.10 7.39 18.90
N ASP A 130 -4.67 6.26 18.34
CA ASP A 130 -4.93 4.91 18.83
C ASP A 130 -3.68 4.33 19.46
N VAL A 131 -3.84 3.71 20.66
CA VAL A 131 -2.71 3.22 21.46
C VAL A 131 -2.03 2.02 20.80
N ASP A 132 -2.80 1.10 20.21
CA ASP A 132 -2.25 -0.08 19.56
C ASP A 132 -1.42 0.31 18.34
N HIS A 133 -1.94 1.22 17.53
CA HIS A 133 -1.21 1.78 16.41
C HIS A 133 0.03 2.58 16.84
N LEU A 134 -0.01 3.26 17.98
CA LEU A 134 1.14 3.99 18.50
C LEU A 134 2.26 3.04 18.93
N LEU A 135 1.94 1.99 19.68
CA LEU A 135 2.89 0.97 20.12
C LEU A 135 3.50 0.22 18.92
N GLU A 136 2.67 -0.23 17.99
CA GLU A 136 3.14 -0.87 16.75
C GLU A 136 4.07 0.07 15.95
N SER A 137 3.72 1.34 15.82
CA SER A 137 4.54 2.33 15.13
C SER A 137 5.89 2.55 15.80
N ALA A 138 5.93 2.57 17.12
CA ALA A 138 7.18 2.74 17.87
C ALA A 138 8.15 1.56 17.60
N VAL A 139 7.62 0.33 17.60
CA VAL A 139 8.41 -0.87 17.27
C VAL A 139 8.88 -0.84 15.81
N VAL A 140 7.98 -0.51 14.87
CA VAL A 140 8.33 -0.40 13.44
C VAL A 140 9.40 0.67 13.23
N ALA A 141 9.26 1.84 13.84
CA ALA A 141 10.25 2.92 13.71
C ALA A 141 11.62 2.51 14.30
N GLN A 142 11.65 1.89 15.47
CA GLN A 142 12.87 1.39 16.07
C GLN A 142 13.58 0.36 15.16
N ARG A 143 12.84 -0.58 14.60
CA ARG A 143 13.37 -1.58 13.67
C ARG A 143 13.87 -0.95 12.37
N ALA A 144 13.14 0.04 11.84
CA ALA A 144 13.53 0.79 10.65
C ALA A 144 14.88 1.51 10.84
N MET A 145 15.10 2.11 12.01
CA MET A 145 16.36 2.81 12.32
C MET A 145 17.59 1.89 12.31
N VAL A 146 17.42 0.61 12.61
CA VAL A 146 18.50 -0.39 12.58
C VAL A 146 18.48 -1.29 11.34
N GLY A 147 17.62 -1.01 10.38
CA GLY A 147 17.51 -1.78 9.13
C GLY A 147 16.95 -3.20 9.32
N ALA A 148 16.25 -3.48 10.41
CA ALA A 148 15.69 -4.79 10.71
C ALA A 148 14.36 -5.03 9.97
N ILE A 149 14.45 -5.19 8.65
CA ILE A 149 13.32 -5.46 7.77
C ILE A 149 12.79 -6.87 8.00
N GLU A 150 11.48 -7.04 7.87
CA GLU A 150 10.84 -8.35 7.95
C GLU A 150 11.32 -9.27 6.81
N PRO A 151 11.64 -10.54 7.09
CA PRO A 151 12.04 -11.47 6.06
C PRO A 151 10.88 -11.74 5.10
N VAL A 152 11.17 -11.78 3.81
CA VAL A 152 10.19 -12.21 2.80
C VAL A 152 9.92 -13.70 2.97
N VAL A 153 8.69 -14.05 3.35
CA VAL A 153 8.27 -15.44 3.43
C VAL A 153 7.74 -15.88 2.07
N TRP A 154 8.53 -16.71 1.39
CA TRP A 154 8.15 -17.31 0.12
C TRP A 154 7.06 -18.37 0.35
N ARG A 155 5.86 -18.12 -0.18
CA ARG A 155 4.76 -19.10 -0.11
C ARG A 155 4.96 -20.15 -1.17
N LYS A 156 5.28 -21.37 -0.76
CA LYS A 156 5.35 -22.53 -1.65
C LYS A 156 3.95 -23.09 -1.94
N ARG A 157 3.72 -23.46 -3.20
CA ARG A 157 2.51 -24.15 -3.68
C ARG A 157 1.19 -23.48 -3.24
N PRO A 158 0.98 -22.17 -3.48
CA PRO A 158 -0.20 -21.46 -3.03
C PRO A 158 -1.45 -21.92 -3.79
N GLY A 159 -2.32 -22.70 -3.15
CA GLY A 159 -3.48 -23.33 -3.79
C GLY A 159 -4.43 -22.35 -4.47
N VAL A 160 -4.64 -21.16 -3.90
CA VAL A 160 -5.48 -20.10 -4.51
C VAL A 160 -4.92 -19.65 -5.85
N ILE A 161 -3.58 -19.53 -5.96
CA ILE A 161 -2.94 -19.16 -7.23
C ILE A 161 -3.09 -20.28 -8.25
N ALA A 162 -2.86 -21.53 -7.85
CA ALA A 162 -3.07 -22.69 -8.75
C ALA A 162 -4.51 -22.76 -9.26
N ALA A 163 -5.49 -22.61 -8.37
CA ALA A 163 -6.91 -22.58 -8.74
C ALA A 163 -7.22 -21.48 -9.77
N ASN A 164 -6.76 -20.25 -9.51
CA ASN A 164 -6.94 -19.13 -10.44
C ASN A 164 -6.29 -19.40 -11.80
N GLN A 165 -5.09 -19.98 -11.83
CA GLN A 165 -4.41 -20.32 -13.09
C GLN A 165 -5.18 -21.39 -13.87
N LEU A 166 -5.69 -22.42 -13.23
CA LEU A 166 -6.50 -23.44 -13.89
C LEU A 166 -7.79 -22.86 -14.49
N VAL A 167 -8.46 -21.97 -13.77
CA VAL A 167 -9.66 -21.27 -14.28
C VAL A 167 -9.30 -20.39 -15.48
N LEU A 168 -8.20 -19.64 -15.41
CA LEU A 168 -7.72 -18.79 -16.50
C LEU A 168 -7.34 -19.63 -17.74
N MET A 169 -6.65 -20.76 -17.56
CA MET A 169 -6.32 -21.68 -18.65
C MET A 169 -7.58 -22.20 -19.35
N ALA A 170 -8.57 -22.64 -18.56
CA ALA A 170 -9.84 -23.10 -19.11
C ALA A 170 -10.58 -21.99 -19.86
N HIS A 171 -10.54 -20.77 -19.37
CA HIS A 171 -11.16 -19.61 -20.01
C HIS A 171 -10.45 -19.23 -21.32
N CYS A 172 -9.12 -19.15 -21.32
CA CYS A 172 -8.33 -18.69 -22.45
C CYS A 172 -8.22 -19.74 -23.56
N PHE A 173 -7.97 -20.99 -23.20
CA PHE A 173 -7.72 -22.07 -24.18
C PHE A 173 -8.96 -22.89 -24.50
N LYS A 174 -10.11 -22.65 -23.82
CA LYS A 174 -11.38 -23.40 -23.94
C LYS A 174 -11.27 -24.84 -23.45
N ALA A 175 -10.20 -25.55 -23.81
CA ALA A 175 -9.85 -26.88 -23.31
C ALA A 175 -8.32 -26.94 -23.17
N VAL A 176 -7.84 -27.56 -22.10
CA VAL A 176 -6.43 -27.82 -21.82
C VAL A 176 -6.31 -29.19 -21.17
N SER A 177 -5.31 -29.98 -21.56
CA SER A 177 -5.08 -31.27 -20.92
C SER A 177 -4.53 -31.08 -19.50
N ILE A 178 -4.82 -32.06 -18.62
CA ILE A 178 -4.30 -32.02 -17.23
C ILE A 178 -2.78 -32.01 -17.22
N ASP A 179 -2.12 -32.74 -18.13
CA ASP A 179 -0.67 -32.77 -18.23
C ASP A 179 -0.09 -31.43 -18.64
N GLU A 180 -0.72 -30.77 -19.58
CA GLU A 180 -0.27 -29.43 -20.00
C GLU A 180 -0.51 -28.39 -18.89
N ALA A 181 -1.66 -28.40 -18.24
CA ALA A 181 -1.95 -27.53 -17.10
C ALA A 181 -0.94 -27.77 -15.96
N THR A 182 -0.63 -29.03 -15.65
CA THR A 182 0.36 -29.42 -14.66
C THR A 182 1.74 -28.87 -15.02
N ARG A 183 2.18 -29.05 -16.26
CA ARG A 183 3.47 -28.56 -16.74
C ARG A 183 3.57 -27.06 -16.68
N LEU A 184 2.51 -26.34 -17.06
CA LEU A 184 2.50 -24.86 -17.00
C LEU A 184 2.60 -24.34 -15.56
N ILE A 185 1.89 -24.96 -14.62
CA ILE A 185 1.97 -24.59 -13.20
C ILE A 185 3.36 -24.93 -12.63
N ALA A 186 3.86 -26.14 -12.89
CA ALA A 186 5.14 -26.60 -12.38
C ALA A 186 6.36 -25.79 -12.88
N ASN A 187 6.24 -25.09 -14.00
CA ASN A 187 7.27 -24.20 -14.50
C ASN A 187 7.52 -22.95 -13.63
N ALA A 188 6.58 -22.59 -12.75
CA ALA A 188 6.77 -21.46 -11.87
C ALA A 188 7.49 -21.90 -10.58
N PRO A 189 8.55 -21.18 -10.14
CA PRO A 189 9.40 -21.60 -9.02
C PRO A 189 8.65 -21.85 -7.70
N GLN A 190 7.52 -21.15 -7.46
CA GLN A 190 6.71 -21.36 -6.28
C GLN A 190 5.96 -22.70 -6.28
N PHE A 191 5.86 -23.37 -7.42
CA PHE A 191 5.23 -24.67 -7.61
C PHE A 191 6.22 -25.80 -7.84
N ASP A 192 7.47 -25.60 -7.45
CA ASP A 192 8.46 -26.67 -7.46
C ASP A 192 7.92 -27.94 -6.77
N GLY A 193 8.06 -29.08 -7.46
CA GLY A 193 7.48 -30.35 -7.05
C GLY A 193 5.95 -30.50 -7.25
N TRP A 194 5.30 -29.59 -7.98
CA TRP A 194 3.89 -29.75 -8.38
C TRP A 194 3.73 -30.88 -9.37
N GLN A 195 2.80 -31.79 -9.10
CA GLN A 195 2.58 -32.98 -9.89
C GLN A 195 1.14 -33.03 -10.44
N ARG A 196 0.90 -33.97 -11.36
CA ARG A 196 -0.40 -34.21 -11.94
C ARG A 196 -1.49 -34.46 -10.88
N VAL A 197 -1.18 -35.21 -9.83
CA VAL A 197 -2.10 -35.49 -8.72
C VAL A 197 -2.58 -34.24 -8.01
N ASP A 198 -1.70 -33.20 -7.90
CA ASP A 198 -2.05 -31.92 -7.30
C ASP A 198 -3.03 -31.13 -8.18
N THR A 199 -2.81 -31.19 -9.51
CA THR A 199 -3.71 -30.59 -10.50
C THR A 199 -5.08 -31.27 -10.49
N GLU A 200 -5.13 -32.59 -10.49
CA GLU A 200 -6.36 -33.36 -10.43
C GLU A 200 -7.17 -33.07 -9.16
N ALA A 201 -6.51 -33.05 -8.00
CA ALA A 201 -7.14 -32.72 -6.73
C ALA A 201 -7.73 -31.27 -6.74
N MET A 202 -7.00 -30.31 -7.31
CA MET A 202 -7.49 -28.93 -7.43
C MET A 202 -8.68 -28.83 -8.40
N LEU A 203 -8.63 -29.52 -9.54
CA LEU A 203 -9.71 -29.54 -10.50
C LEU A 203 -10.98 -30.19 -9.92
N GLN A 204 -10.83 -31.20 -9.10
CA GLN A 204 -11.97 -31.83 -8.41
C GLN A 204 -12.67 -30.81 -7.49
N VAL A 205 -11.94 -30.06 -6.67
CA VAL A 205 -12.50 -29.01 -5.82
C VAL A 205 -13.20 -27.91 -6.65
N LEU A 206 -12.64 -27.54 -7.79
CA LEU A 206 -13.23 -26.53 -8.68
C LEU A 206 -14.49 -27.07 -9.39
N ALA A 207 -14.51 -28.35 -9.75
CA ALA A 207 -15.67 -29.00 -10.39
C ALA A 207 -16.84 -29.18 -9.42
N GLU A 208 -16.57 -29.56 -8.17
CA GLU A 208 -17.59 -29.66 -7.11
C GLU A 208 -18.30 -28.30 -6.88
N ARG A 209 -17.62 -27.21 -7.16
CA ARG A 209 -18.15 -25.82 -7.06
C ARG A 209 -18.66 -25.27 -8.39
N TRP A 210 -18.79 -26.10 -9.43
CA TRP A 210 -19.25 -25.73 -10.77
C TRP A 210 -18.43 -24.63 -11.47
N VAL A 211 -17.19 -24.43 -11.06
CA VAL A 211 -16.29 -23.43 -11.65
C VAL A 211 -15.68 -23.92 -12.96
N VAL A 212 -15.31 -25.20 -13.02
CA VAL A 212 -14.77 -25.84 -14.22
C VAL A 212 -15.48 -27.20 -14.44
N ARG A 213 -15.39 -27.71 -15.67
CA ARG A 213 -15.75 -29.09 -16.00
C ARG A 213 -14.49 -29.80 -16.49
N PHE A 214 -14.26 -31.00 -16.02
CA PHE A 214 -13.21 -31.86 -16.57
C PHE A 214 -13.73 -33.29 -16.74
N THR A 215 -13.18 -33.98 -17.72
CA THR A 215 -13.54 -35.37 -18.09
C THR A 215 -12.27 -36.19 -18.15
#